data_15e84ea4c55880b49a951614e4187695
#
_entry.id   15e84ea4c55880b49a951614e4187695
#
_cell.length_a   1.000
_cell.length_b   1.000
_cell.length_c   1.000
_cell.angle_alpha   90.00
_cell.angle_beta   90.00
_cell.angle_gamma   90.00
#
_symmetry.space_group_name_H-M   'P 1'
#
loop_
_entity.id
_entity.type
_entity.pdbx_description
1 polymer ?
#
loop_
_entity_poly.entity_id
_entity_poly.type
_entity_poly.pdbx_seq_one_letter_code
_entity_poly.pdbx_strand_id
1 'polypeptide(L)'
;MDAHQVQDIVGDRYHVRRLLGRGGMSTVWLADDATSGELVAIKLLNQEYSDNYEFRQRFQNEAAAARSVNSPNVVKIVTYEEGDIGSHGACYIVMEYIRGESLSQVLQRRRTLPEHLMLDVLEQTAHGLSAIHAANLVHRDIKPGNLLVTPEGTVKITDFGIAKAAEAVPLTRTGMVVGTAQYVSPEQAQGKQVSPATDIYSLGCVAYEMVAGARPF
;
A
#
# COMPACT_ATOMS: atom_id res chain seq x y z
N MET A 1 0.11 9.98 16.73
CA MET A 1 1.57 10.10 16.75
C MET A 1 2.00 11.36 16.03
N ASP A 2 2.90 12.14 16.56
CA ASP A 2 3.53 13.29 15.92
C ASP A 2 4.93 12.94 15.38
N ALA A 3 5.59 13.90 14.70
CA ALA A 3 6.90 13.63 14.08
C ALA A 3 8.01 13.30 15.11
N HIS A 4 7.94 13.87 16.32
CA HIS A 4 8.89 13.59 17.39
C HIS A 4 8.79 12.15 17.87
N GLN A 5 7.57 11.68 18.14
CA GLN A 5 7.33 10.28 18.55
C GLN A 5 7.79 9.28 17.49
N VAL A 6 7.61 9.60 16.20
CA VAL A 6 8.08 8.75 15.11
C VAL A 6 9.61 8.78 15.01
N GLN A 7 10.25 9.93 15.25
CA GLN A 7 11.72 10.04 15.30
C GLN A 7 12.31 9.15 16.38
N ASP A 8 11.68 9.10 17.55
CA ASP A 8 12.12 8.24 18.65
C ASP A 8 12.05 6.74 18.30
N ILE A 9 11.08 6.35 17.45
CA ILE A 9 10.92 4.96 16.98
C ILE A 9 11.99 4.57 15.97
N VAL A 10 12.20 5.42 14.96
CA VAL A 10 13.07 5.10 13.82
C VAL A 10 14.56 5.38 14.11
N GLY A 11 14.85 5.99 15.26
CA GLY A 11 16.20 6.26 15.74
C GLY A 11 16.98 7.26 14.87
N ASP A 12 18.30 7.21 15.02
CA ASP A 12 19.21 8.17 14.37
C ASP A 12 19.43 7.91 12.87
N ARG A 13 19.03 6.73 12.38
CA ARG A 13 19.22 6.39 10.97
C ARG A 13 18.27 7.16 10.05
N TYR A 14 17.01 7.34 10.47
CA TYR A 14 16.00 7.97 9.63
C TYR A 14 15.56 9.31 10.22
N HIS A 15 15.86 10.40 9.53
CA HIS A 15 15.45 11.74 9.95
C HIS A 15 14.07 12.07 9.39
N VAL A 16 13.07 12.00 10.26
CA VAL A 16 11.65 12.21 9.89
C VAL A 16 11.40 13.66 9.49
N ARG A 17 10.86 13.86 8.29
CA ARG A 17 10.53 15.20 7.76
C ARG A 17 9.08 15.58 7.95
N ARG A 18 8.16 14.75 7.43
CA ARG A 18 6.72 15.06 7.44
C ARG A 18 5.87 13.82 7.22
N LEU A 19 4.62 13.92 7.62
CA LEU A 19 3.60 12.93 7.31
C LEU A 19 3.27 12.95 5.80
N LEU A 20 3.19 11.77 5.16
CA LEU A 20 2.74 11.58 3.80
C LEU A 20 1.27 11.16 3.74
N GLY A 21 0.82 10.31 4.68
CA GLY A 21 -0.55 9.82 4.73
C GLY A 21 -0.89 9.11 6.03
N ARG A 22 -2.20 9.00 6.28
CA ARG A 22 -2.76 8.22 7.39
C ARG A 22 -3.74 7.19 6.84
N GLY A 23 -3.57 5.94 7.26
CA GLY A 23 -4.52 4.85 7.01
C GLY A 23 -5.16 4.37 8.32
N GLY A 24 -6.09 3.42 8.22
CA GLY A 24 -6.73 2.84 9.40
C GLY A 24 -5.74 2.14 10.34
N MET A 25 -4.74 1.46 9.78
CA MET A 25 -3.79 0.61 10.52
C MET A 25 -2.39 1.18 10.62
N SER A 26 -2.05 2.22 9.85
CA SER A 26 -0.69 2.73 9.74
C SER A 26 -0.64 4.20 9.36
N THR A 27 0.51 4.81 9.64
CA THR A 27 0.88 6.13 9.14
C THR A 27 2.09 6.00 8.22
N VAL A 28 2.19 6.85 7.19
CA VAL A 28 3.33 6.88 6.26
C VAL A 28 4.05 8.21 6.40
N TRP A 29 5.36 8.17 6.59
CA TRP A 29 6.20 9.34 6.85
C TRP A 29 7.31 9.45 5.81
N LEU A 30 7.65 10.67 5.42
CA LEU A 30 8.84 10.97 4.65
C LEU A 30 10.02 11.13 5.61
N ALA A 31 11.16 10.51 5.27
CA ALA A 31 12.40 10.65 6.03
C ALA A 31 13.62 10.66 5.10
N ASP A 32 14.75 11.15 5.62
CA ASP A 32 16.07 10.93 5.04
C ASP A 32 16.69 9.69 5.67
N ASP A 33 17.24 8.80 4.87
CA ASP A 33 18.10 7.73 5.37
C ASP A 33 19.54 8.27 5.48
N ALA A 34 20.03 8.45 6.69
CA ALA A 34 21.39 8.95 6.96
C ALA A 34 22.50 8.04 6.40
N THR A 35 22.18 6.76 6.14
CA THR A 35 23.15 5.79 5.60
C THR A 35 23.28 5.90 4.09
N SER A 36 22.18 6.02 3.35
CA SER A 36 22.19 6.11 1.89
C SER A 36 22.18 7.55 1.36
N GLY A 37 21.76 8.51 2.17
CA GLY A 37 21.51 9.89 1.76
C GLY A 37 20.23 10.06 0.91
N GLU A 38 19.43 9.02 0.76
CA GLU A 38 18.23 9.03 -0.05
C GLU A 38 16.97 9.35 0.77
N LEU A 39 15.94 9.84 0.07
CA LEU A 39 14.61 9.96 0.65
C LEU A 39 13.92 8.60 0.69
N VAL A 40 13.32 8.28 1.83
CA VAL A 40 12.56 7.06 2.05
C VAL A 40 11.15 7.37 2.56
N ALA A 41 10.24 6.44 2.35
CA ALA A 41 8.93 6.44 2.98
C ALA A 41 8.91 5.38 4.08
N ILE A 42 8.47 5.76 5.28
CA ILE A 42 8.38 4.87 6.44
C ILE A 42 6.92 4.63 6.76
N LYS A 43 6.46 3.39 6.57
CA LYS A 43 5.13 2.95 6.94
C LYS A 43 5.18 2.35 8.34
N LEU A 44 4.63 3.08 9.30
CA LEU A 44 4.60 2.72 10.70
C LEU A 44 3.24 2.16 11.08
N LEU A 45 3.23 0.98 11.69
CA LEU A 45 2.03 0.33 12.17
C LEU A 45 1.48 1.05 13.40
N ASN A 46 0.15 1.18 13.50
CA ASN A 46 -0.48 1.74 14.70
C ASN A 46 -0.29 0.81 15.90
N GLN A 47 -0.24 1.38 17.10
CA GLN A 47 0.08 0.68 18.35
C GLN A 47 -0.74 -0.59 18.57
N GLU A 48 -2.06 -0.51 18.42
CA GLU A 48 -2.97 -1.65 18.65
C GLU A 48 -2.64 -2.89 17.80
N TYR A 49 -2.06 -2.70 16.61
CA TYR A 49 -1.60 -3.77 15.72
C TYR A 49 -0.18 -4.20 16.04
N SER A 50 0.67 -3.28 16.50
CA SER A 50 2.04 -3.58 16.92
C SER A 50 2.08 -4.42 18.20
N ASP A 51 1.11 -4.28 19.10
CA ASP A 51 1.02 -5.05 20.33
C ASP A 51 0.53 -6.50 20.09
N ASN A 52 -0.05 -6.78 18.92
CA ASN A 52 -0.52 -8.12 18.57
C ASN A 52 0.59 -8.94 17.88
N TYR A 53 1.09 -9.97 18.58
CA TYR A 53 2.17 -10.82 18.10
C TYR A 53 1.88 -11.51 16.76
N GLU A 54 0.67 -12.07 16.58
CA GLU A 54 0.31 -12.73 15.32
C GLU A 54 0.27 -11.73 14.16
N PHE A 55 -0.19 -10.51 14.43
CA PHE A 55 -0.23 -9.45 13.42
C PHE A 55 1.18 -9.02 13.02
N ARG A 56 2.09 -8.82 13.99
CA ARG A 56 3.51 -8.52 13.73
C ARG A 56 4.17 -9.57 12.86
N GLN A 57 4.01 -10.85 13.22
CA GLN A 57 4.60 -11.96 12.44
C GLN A 57 4.10 -11.99 10.99
N ARG A 58 2.80 -11.78 10.78
CA ARG A 58 2.24 -11.69 9.42
C ARG A 58 2.80 -10.48 8.68
N PHE A 59 2.84 -9.32 9.32
CA PHE A 59 3.37 -8.10 8.75
C PHE A 59 4.84 -8.25 8.35
N GLN A 60 5.66 -8.87 9.19
CA GLN A 60 7.06 -9.20 8.90
C GLN A 60 7.20 -10.17 7.72
N ASN A 61 6.45 -11.28 7.73
CA ASN A 61 6.53 -12.29 6.68
C ASN A 61 6.12 -11.72 5.31
N GLU A 62 5.07 -10.92 5.27
CA GLU A 62 4.61 -10.29 4.04
C GLU A 62 5.58 -9.20 3.57
N ALA A 63 6.17 -8.41 4.48
CA ALA A 63 7.21 -7.45 4.14
C ALA A 63 8.45 -8.16 3.57
N ALA A 64 8.86 -9.28 4.14
CA ALA A 64 9.97 -10.10 3.65
C ALA A 64 9.69 -10.66 2.25
N ALA A 65 8.48 -11.15 2.01
CA ALA A 65 8.05 -11.64 0.70
C ALA A 65 7.98 -10.51 -0.33
N ALA A 66 7.39 -9.36 0.03
CA ALA A 66 7.30 -8.20 -0.84
C ALA A 66 8.68 -7.61 -1.21
N ARG A 67 9.67 -7.75 -0.32
CA ARG A 67 11.07 -7.35 -0.59
C ARG A 67 11.69 -8.13 -1.73
N SER A 68 11.24 -9.35 -2.00
CA SER A 68 11.74 -10.17 -3.12
C SER A 68 11.21 -9.71 -4.49
N VAL A 69 10.15 -8.91 -4.53
CA VAL A 69 9.57 -8.42 -5.78
C VAL A 69 10.48 -7.35 -6.38
N ASN A 70 11.00 -7.61 -7.57
CA ASN A 70 11.83 -6.68 -8.31
C ASN A 70 11.12 -6.27 -9.61
N SER A 71 10.52 -5.11 -9.63
CA SER A 71 9.81 -4.56 -10.79
C SER A 71 9.87 -3.03 -10.76
N PRO A 72 10.04 -2.36 -11.92
CA PRO A 72 9.95 -0.91 -11.99
C PRO A 72 8.57 -0.37 -11.62
N ASN A 73 7.54 -1.21 -11.72
CA ASN A 73 6.15 -0.86 -11.45
C ASN A 73 5.66 -1.26 -10.05
N VAL A 74 6.58 -1.60 -9.15
CA VAL A 74 6.27 -1.93 -7.76
C VAL A 74 7.18 -1.12 -6.86
N VAL A 75 6.65 -0.55 -5.79
CA VAL A 75 7.44 0.19 -4.79
C VAL A 75 8.40 -0.78 -4.11
N LYS A 76 9.70 -0.46 -4.15
CA LYS A 76 10.75 -1.29 -3.56
C LYS A 76 10.73 -1.18 -2.04
N ILE A 77 10.66 -2.32 -1.36
CA ILE A 77 10.84 -2.40 0.08
C ILE A 77 12.35 -2.48 0.38
N VAL A 78 12.83 -1.55 1.20
CA VAL A 78 14.22 -1.48 1.66
C VAL A 78 14.43 -2.44 2.82
N THR A 79 13.63 -2.29 3.88
CA THR A 79 13.72 -3.13 5.07
C THR A 79 12.41 -3.14 5.86
N TYR A 80 12.28 -4.15 6.73
CA TYR A 80 11.35 -4.18 7.84
C TYR A 80 12.17 -4.08 9.11
N GLU A 81 11.73 -3.25 10.04
CA GLU A 81 12.41 -3.04 11.30
C GLU A 81 11.41 -2.98 12.46
N GLU A 82 11.92 -3.29 13.64
CA GLU A 82 11.20 -3.13 14.89
C GLU A 82 11.94 -2.08 15.73
N GLY A 83 11.19 -1.16 16.29
CA GLY A 83 11.67 -0.14 17.22
C GLY A 83 10.89 -0.20 18.53
N ASP A 84 11.36 0.52 19.53
CA ASP A 84 10.71 0.61 20.82
C ASP A 84 10.14 2.00 21.07
N ILE A 85 8.89 2.06 21.56
CA ILE A 85 8.29 3.27 22.11
C ILE A 85 8.10 3.04 23.61
N GLY A 86 9.10 3.38 24.41
CA GLY A 86 9.05 3.15 25.85
C GLY A 86 8.91 1.66 26.17
N SER A 87 7.73 1.23 26.67
CA SER A 87 7.44 -0.17 27.00
C SER A 87 6.75 -0.95 25.87
N HIS A 88 6.54 -0.35 24.70
CA HIS A 88 5.78 -0.94 23.60
C HIS A 88 6.64 -1.08 22.35
N GLY A 89 6.55 -2.22 21.68
CA GLY A 89 7.19 -2.45 20.41
C GLY A 89 6.49 -1.68 19.27
N ALA A 90 7.24 -1.16 18.33
CA ALA A 90 6.75 -0.56 17.11
C ALA A 90 7.29 -1.31 15.89
N CYS A 91 6.46 -1.52 14.88
CA CYS A 91 6.86 -2.16 13.64
C CYS A 91 6.72 -1.20 12.47
N TYR A 92 7.74 -1.12 11.64
CA TYR A 92 7.72 -0.25 10.48
C TYR A 92 8.41 -0.87 9.26
N ILE A 93 7.95 -0.46 8.08
CA ILE A 93 8.54 -0.82 6.80
C ILE A 93 9.14 0.44 6.19
N VAL A 94 10.39 0.34 5.78
CA VAL A 94 11.08 1.38 5.00
C VAL A 94 11.02 1.00 3.53
N MET A 95 10.58 1.93 2.70
CA MET A 95 10.44 1.74 1.26
C MET A 95 10.98 2.94 0.49
N GLU A 96 11.25 2.78 -0.80
CA GLU A 96 11.62 3.91 -1.66
C GLU A 96 10.54 4.99 -1.60
N TYR A 97 10.96 6.24 -1.57
CA TYR A 97 10.03 7.37 -1.68
C TYR A 97 9.77 7.68 -3.16
N ILE A 98 8.50 7.65 -3.54
CA ILE A 98 8.09 8.01 -4.90
C ILE A 98 7.66 9.46 -4.94
N ARG A 99 8.37 10.27 -5.74
CA ARG A 99 7.90 11.62 -6.06
C ARG A 99 6.79 11.52 -7.07
N GLY A 100 5.56 11.80 -6.65
CA GLY A 100 4.39 11.66 -7.50
C GLY A 100 3.10 11.88 -6.73
N GLU A 101 2.02 11.57 -7.38
CA GLU A 101 0.67 11.62 -6.80
C GLU A 101 -0.03 10.27 -6.99
N SER A 102 -1.02 9.97 -6.16
CA SER A 102 -1.82 8.77 -6.38
C SER A 102 -2.75 8.95 -7.59
N LEU A 103 -3.06 7.85 -8.29
CA LEU A 103 -4.06 7.87 -9.36
C LEU A 103 -5.42 8.40 -8.85
N SER A 104 -5.72 8.20 -7.55
CA SER A 104 -6.91 8.79 -6.93
C SER A 104 -6.90 10.31 -6.99
N GLN A 105 -5.76 10.96 -6.70
CA GLN A 105 -5.60 12.41 -6.81
C GLN A 105 -5.71 12.88 -8.26
N VAL A 106 -5.14 12.12 -9.20
CA VAL A 106 -5.29 12.40 -10.64
C VAL A 106 -6.77 12.38 -11.04
N LEU A 107 -7.51 11.32 -10.64
CA LEU A 107 -8.93 11.16 -10.97
C LEU A 107 -9.82 12.20 -10.28
N GLN A 108 -9.50 12.60 -9.05
CA GLN A 108 -10.22 13.71 -8.39
C GLN A 108 -10.14 15.00 -9.20
N ARG A 109 -9.01 15.27 -9.85
CA ARG A 109 -8.78 16.48 -10.64
C ARG A 109 -9.32 16.36 -12.08
N ARG A 110 -9.11 15.19 -12.72
CA ARG A 110 -9.41 15.00 -14.15
C ARG A 110 -10.74 14.33 -14.42
N ARG A 111 -11.30 13.63 -13.45
CA ARG A 111 -12.46 12.75 -13.51
C ARG A 111 -12.22 11.49 -14.36
N THR A 112 -11.80 11.66 -15.59
CA THR A 112 -11.50 10.57 -16.54
C THR A 112 -10.09 10.74 -17.10
N LEU A 113 -9.57 9.68 -17.69
CA LEU A 113 -8.32 9.70 -18.44
C LEU A 113 -8.59 9.47 -19.93
N PRO A 114 -7.80 10.11 -20.83
CA PRO A 114 -7.75 9.72 -22.23
C PRO A 114 -7.35 8.25 -22.37
N GLU A 115 -7.86 7.59 -23.41
CA GLU A 115 -7.66 6.15 -23.64
C GLU A 115 -6.18 5.73 -23.59
N HIS A 116 -5.29 6.47 -24.24
CA HIS A 116 -3.86 6.14 -24.26
C HIS A 116 -3.24 6.19 -22.83
N LEU A 117 -3.59 7.19 -22.00
CA LEU A 117 -3.10 7.25 -20.63
C LEU A 117 -3.69 6.15 -19.74
N MET A 118 -4.96 5.80 -19.96
CA MET A 118 -5.59 4.68 -19.28
C MET A 118 -4.87 3.37 -19.62
N LEU A 119 -4.58 3.13 -20.90
CA LEU A 119 -3.87 1.93 -21.35
C LEU A 119 -2.46 1.86 -20.75
N ASP A 120 -1.72 2.98 -20.73
CA ASP A 120 -0.40 3.05 -20.11
C ASP A 120 -0.46 2.69 -18.61
N VAL A 121 -1.46 3.21 -17.88
CA VAL A 121 -1.65 2.88 -16.46
C VAL A 121 -1.97 1.41 -16.27
N LEU A 122 -2.85 0.84 -17.12
CA LEU A 122 -3.22 -0.57 -17.03
C LEU A 122 -2.05 -1.49 -17.35
N GLU A 123 -1.30 -1.21 -18.41
CA GLU A 123 -0.13 -1.99 -18.82
C GLU A 123 0.92 -2.02 -17.71
N GLN A 124 1.31 -0.86 -17.18
CA GLN A 124 2.30 -0.75 -16.13
C GLN A 124 1.84 -1.43 -14.84
N THR A 125 0.55 -1.27 -14.47
CA THR A 125 -0.01 -1.95 -13.30
C THR A 125 -0.04 -3.47 -13.50
N ALA A 126 -0.40 -3.95 -14.69
CA ALA A 126 -0.39 -5.39 -15.00
C ALA A 126 1.02 -5.98 -14.94
N HIS A 127 2.05 -5.27 -15.42
CA HIS A 127 3.45 -5.67 -15.28
C HIS A 127 3.86 -5.76 -13.80
N GLY A 128 3.49 -4.78 -12.99
CA GLY A 128 3.73 -4.82 -11.55
C GLY A 128 3.04 -6.00 -10.87
N LEU A 129 1.75 -6.24 -11.18
CA LEU A 129 1.00 -7.38 -10.66
C LEU A 129 1.60 -8.72 -11.10
N SER A 130 2.06 -8.83 -12.34
CA SER A 130 2.75 -10.03 -12.82
C SER A 130 3.98 -10.37 -11.98
N ALA A 131 4.78 -9.36 -11.62
CA ALA A 131 5.94 -9.55 -10.75
C ALA A 131 5.55 -9.97 -9.32
N ILE A 132 4.47 -9.39 -8.77
CA ILE A 132 3.92 -9.73 -7.46
C ILE A 132 3.43 -11.19 -7.46
N HIS A 133 2.65 -11.57 -8.46
CA HIS A 133 2.10 -12.92 -8.59
C HIS A 133 3.19 -13.98 -8.83
N ALA A 134 4.25 -13.65 -9.57
CA ALA A 134 5.40 -14.53 -9.77
C ALA A 134 6.16 -14.82 -8.45
N ALA A 135 6.07 -13.91 -7.47
CA ALA A 135 6.57 -14.11 -6.11
C ALA A 135 5.58 -14.87 -5.20
N ASN A 136 4.51 -15.46 -5.76
CA ASN A 136 3.43 -16.13 -5.03
C ASN A 136 2.70 -15.22 -4.03
N LEU A 137 2.64 -13.93 -4.31
CA LEU A 137 1.90 -12.94 -3.53
C LEU A 137 0.63 -12.51 -4.27
N VAL A 138 -0.38 -12.12 -3.51
CA VAL A 138 -1.58 -11.44 -4.00
C VAL A 138 -1.66 -10.09 -3.30
N HIS A 139 -1.87 -9.01 -4.05
CA HIS A 139 -1.85 -7.64 -3.48
C HIS A 139 -3.07 -7.35 -2.61
N ARG A 140 -4.28 -7.80 -3.00
CA ARG A 140 -5.56 -7.74 -2.26
C ARG A 140 -6.15 -6.34 -2.03
N ASP A 141 -5.49 -5.28 -2.46
CA ASP A 141 -5.95 -3.89 -2.26
C ASP A 141 -5.63 -2.98 -3.45
N ILE A 142 -5.79 -3.49 -4.68
CA ILE A 142 -5.63 -2.67 -5.89
C ILE A 142 -6.76 -1.67 -5.96
N LYS A 143 -6.39 -0.39 -5.98
CA LYS A 143 -7.28 0.76 -6.07
C LYS A 143 -6.49 2.00 -6.50
N PRO A 144 -7.12 3.08 -7.00
CA PRO A 144 -6.40 4.29 -7.43
C PRO A 144 -5.50 4.92 -6.37
N GLY A 145 -5.84 4.77 -5.08
CA GLY A 145 -5.03 5.29 -3.97
C GLY A 145 -3.68 4.59 -3.80
N ASN A 146 -3.57 3.33 -4.26
CA ASN A 146 -2.38 2.50 -4.15
C ASN A 146 -1.58 2.42 -5.46
N LEU A 147 -1.91 3.24 -6.45
CA LEU A 147 -1.16 3.41 -7.68
C LEU A 147 -0.56 4.81 -7.70
N LEU A 148 0.75 4.90 -7.53
CA LEU A 148 1.48 6.16 -7.56
C LEU A 148 1.94 6.45 -8.99
N VAL A 149 1.70 7.67 -9.46
CA VAL A 149 2.09 8.12 -10.80
C VAL A 149 3.16 9.19 -10.63
N THR A 150 4.33 8.96 -11.20
CA THR A 150 5.43 9.93 -11.19
C THR A 150 5.22 11.01 -12.27
N PRO A 151 5.90 12.16 -12.20
CA PRO A 151 5.84 13.19 -13.25
C PRO A 151 6.25 12.69 -14.64
N GLU A 152 7.11 11.66 -14.70
CA GLU A 152 7.57 11.02 -15.93
C GLU A 152 6.58 10.01 -16.50
N GLY A 153 5.45 9.76 -15.80
CA GLY A 153 4.41 8.82 -16.21
C GLY A 153 4.65 7.37 -15.77
N THR A 154 5.64 7.11 -14.92
CA THR A 154 5.83 5.77 -14.35
C THR A 154 4.76 5.50 -13.30
N VAL A 155 4.11 4.33 -13.40
CA VAL A 155 3.15 3.85 -12.40
C VAL A 155 3.83 2.85 -11.47
N LYS A 156 3.68 3.05 -10.15
CA LYS A 156 4.19 2.14 -9.13
C LYS A 156 3.09 1.69 -8.18
N ILE A 157 2.95 0.39 -8.02
CA ILE A 157 2.04 -0.22 -7.04
C ILE A 157 2.67 -0.08 -5.66
N THR A 158 1.92 0.47 -4.71
CA THR A 158 2.30 0.58 -3.29
C THR A 158 1.29 -0.10 -2.40
N ASP A 159 1.61 -0.20 -1.10
CA ASP A 159 0.70 -0.72 -0.10
C ASP A 159 0.21 -2.14 -0.41
N PHE A 160 1.18 -3.07 -0.62
CA PHE A 160 0.85 -4.49 -0.56
C PHE A 160 -0.11 -4.71 0.61
N GLY A 161 -1.18 -5.47 0.40
CA GLY A 161 -2.23 -5.69 1.40
C GLY A 161 -1.75 -6.42 2.67
N ILE A 162 -0.53 -6.07 3.11
CA ILE A 162 0.23 -6.62 4.23
C ILE A 162 -0.63 -6.68 5.50
N ALA A 163 -1.48 -5.69 5.70
CA ALA A 163 -2.36 -5.64 6.85
C ALA A 163 -3.72 -6.34 6.61
N LYS A 164 -4.17 -6.49 5.36
CA LYS A 164 -5.47 -7.07 5.04
C LYS A 164 -5.53 -8.59 5.09
N ALA A 165 -4.40 -9.29 5.05
CA ALA A 165 -4.38 -10.73 5.30
C ALA A 165 -4.77 -11.09 6.75
N ALA A 166 -4.68 -10.15 7.68
CA ALA A 166 -5.11 -10.32 9.06
C ALA A 166 -6.60 -10.00 9.27
N GLU A 167 -7.17 -9.18 8.39
CA GLU A 167 -8.60 -8.98 8.30
C GLU A 167 -9.21 -10.05 7.38
N ALA A 168 -9.41 -11.27 7.88
CA ALA A 168 -10.61 -12.02 7.49
C ALA A 168 -11.75 -11.09 7.92
N VAL A 169 -12.23 -10.25 6.99
CA VAL A 169 -13.27 -9.27 7.30
C VAL A 169 -14.45 -10.03 7.88
N PRO A 170 -14.69 -9.97 9.19
CA PRO A 170 -16.04 -10.18 9.63
C PRO A 170 -16.77 -8.95 9.07
N LEU A 171 -17.67 -9.17 8.14
CA LEU A 171 -18.77 -8.26 7.92
C LEU A 171 -19.23 -7.86 9.33
N THR A 172 -18.84 -6.65 9.77
CA THR A 172 -19.12 -6.23 11.14
C THR A 172 -20.62 -6.37 11.33
N ARG A 173 -21.07 -6.89 12.48
CA ARG A 173 -22.50 -7.05 12.88
C ARG A 173 -23.32 -5.76 12.73
N THR A 174 -22.71 -4.67 12.32
CA THR A 174 -23.30 -3.33 12.11
C THR A 174 -23.48 -2.94 10.64
N GLY A 175 -23.13 -3.82 9.66
CA GLY A 175 -23.32 -3.50 8.23
C GLY A 175 -22.44 -2.35 7.70
N MET A 176 -21.51 -1.84 8.48
CA MET A 176 -20.53 -0.84 8.02
C MET A 176 -19.30 -1.56 7.48
N VAL A 177 -19.14 -1.53 6.17
CA VAL A 177 -17.90 -1.93 5.50
C VAL A 177 -16.86 -0.85 5.79
N VAL A 178 -15.94 -1.13 6.71
CA VAL A 178 -14.80 -0.25 6.97
C VAL A 178 -13.77 -0.46 5.86
N GLY A 179 -13.67 0.48 4.95
CA GLY A 179 -12.73 0.46 3.84
C GLY A 179 -13.41 0.68 2.49
N THR A 180 -12.60 0.81 1.44
CA THR A 180 -13.07 1.08 0.07
C THR A 180 -13.62 -0.20 -0.56
N ALA A 181 -14.85 -0.60 -0.21
CA ALA A 181 -15.53 -1.82 -0.67
C ALA A 181 -15.69 -1.90 -2.20
N GLN A 182 -15.58 -0.77 -2.87
CA GLN A 182 -15.90 -0.59 -4.30
C GLN A 182 -14.93 -1.27 -5.28
N TYR A 183 -13.77 -1.73 -4.79
CA TYR A 183 -12.78 -2.48 -5.60
C TYR A 183 -12.60 -3.91 -5.10
N VAL A 184 -13.32 -4.30 -4.04
CA VAL A 184 -13.22 -5.62 -3.42
C VAL A 184 -13.81 -6.67 -4.35
N SER A 185 -13.07 -7.74 -4.61
CA SER A 185 -13.55 -8.84 -5.43
C SER A 185 -14.68 -9.63 -4.75
N PRO A 186 -15.53 -10.32 -5.51
CA PRO A 186 -16.63 -11.12 -4.94
C PRO A 186 -16.14 -12.18 -3.93
N GLU A 187 -15.00 -12.84 -4.21
CA GLU A 187 -14.41 -13.82 -3.31
C GLU A 187 -13.91 -13.20 -2.01
N GLN A 188 -13.31 -11.98 -2.06
CA GLN A 188 -12.93 -11.26 -0.85
C GLN A 188 -14.16 -10.87 -0.02
N ALA A 189 -15.22 -10.34 -0.67
CA ALA A 189 -16.45 -9.96 0.01
C ALA A 189 -17.14 -11.16 0.70
N GLN A 190 -16.93 -12.37 0.17
CA GLN A 190 -17.47 -13.62 0.70
C GLN A 190 -16.52 -14.32 1.68
N GLY A 191 -15.35 -13.75 1.99
CA GLY A 191 -14.33 -14.38 2.86
C GLY A 191 -13.75 -15.67 2.28
N LYS A 192 -13.81 -15.84 0.95
CA LYS A 192 -13.23 -16.99 0.24
C LYS A 192 -11.76 -16.80 0.01
N GLN A 193 -11.09 -17.89 -0.40
CA GLN A 193 -9.68 -17.85 -0.75
C GLN A 193 -9.43 -16.89 -1.93
N VAL A 194 -8.49 -15.98 -1.76
CA VAL A 194 -8.04 -15.04 -2.78
C VAL A 194 -6.98 -15.66 -3.69
N SER A 195 -6.89 -15.18 -4.90
CA SER A 195 -5.92 -15.60 -5.92
C SER A 195 -5.47 -14.39 -6.75
N PRO A 196 -4.50 -14.53 -7.67
CA PRO A 196 -4.16 -13.47 -8.62
C PRO A 196 -5.37 -12.84 -9.35
N ALA A 197 -6.43 -13.62 -9.59
CA ALA A 197 -7.66 -13.11 -10.22
C ALA A 197 -8.35 -12.02 -9.39
N THR A 198 -8.19 -12.03 -8.07
CA THR A 198 -8.66 -10.99 -7.15
C THR A 198 -8.12 -9.61 -7.52
N ASP A 199 -6.81 -9.52 -7.78
CA ASP A 199 -6.15 -8.26 -8.17
C ASP A 199 -6.58 -7.81 -9.57
N ILE A 200 -6.79 -8.76 -10.49
CA ILE A 200 -7.27 -8.47 -11.85
C ILE A 200 -8.70 -7.92 -11.83
N TYR A 201 -9.57 -8.47 -10.98
CA TYR A 201 -10.91 -7.92 -10.76
C TYR A 201 -10.84 -6.46 -10.29
N SER A 202 -10.01 -6.19 -9.27
CA SER A 202 -9.83 -4.85 -8.73
C SER A 202 -9.25 -3.88 -9.76
N LEU A 203 -8.29 -4.34 -10.60
CA LEU A 203 -7.75 -3.57 -11.71
C LEU A 203 -8.83 -3.24 -12.76
N GLY A 204 -9.75 -4.18 -13.02
CA GLY A 204 -10.93 -3.93 -13.88
C GLY A 204 -11.83 -2.82 -13.33
N CYS A 205 -12.04 -2.78 -12.02
CA CYS A 205 -12.79 -1.68 -11.37
C CYS A 205 -12.07 -0.33 -11.52
N VAL A 206 -10.74 -0.31 -11.39
CA VAL A 206 -9.92 0.90 -11.63
C VAL A 206 -10.02 1.35 -13.09
N ALA A 207 -9.95 0.41 -14.05
CA ALA A 207 -10.10 0.70 -15.46
C ALA A 207 -11.46 1.35 -15.76
N TYR A 208 -12.52 0.79 -15.22
CA TYR A 208 -13.86 1.35 -15.35
C TYR A 208 -13.93 2.79 -14.83
N GLU A 209 -13.40 3.05 -13.63
CA GLU A 209 -13.39 4.39 -13.04
C GLU A 209 -12.61 5.39 -13.88
N MET A 210 -11.46 4.99 -14.46
CA MET A 210 -10.68 5.86 -15.36
C MET A 210 -11.45 6.30 -16.60
N VAL A 211 -12.34 5.45 -17.13
CA VAL A 211 -13.14 5.74 -18.33
C VAL A 211 -14.44 6.43 -17.97
N ALA A 212 -15.18 5.90 -16.99
CA ALA A 212 -16.52 6.36 -16.66
C ALA A 212 -16.53 7.60 -15.74
N GLY A 213 -15.42 7.89 -15.06
CA GLY A 213 -15.35 8.96 -14.06
C GLY A 213 -16.17 8.67 -12.80
N ALA A 214 -16.64 7.44 -12.67
CA ALA A 214 -17.39 6.93 -11.52
C ALA A 214 -17.03 5.46 -11.30
N ARG A 215 -17.21 4.98 -10.07
CA ARG A 215 -16.94 3.59 -9.73
C ARG A 215 -18.04 2.66 -10.26
N PRO A 216 -17.72 1.39 -10.55
CA PRO A 216 -18.70 0.45 -11.08
C PRO A 216 -19.77 0.04 -10.05
N PHE A 217 -19.44 0.17 -8.73
CA PHE A 217 -20.29 -0.23 -7.61
C PHE A 217 -20.33 0.81 -6.51
#